data_c3beff5020c08dbccdeb36ed2b054881
#
_entry.id   c3beff5020c08dbccdeb36ed2b054881
#
_cell.length_a   1.000
_cell.length_b   1.000
_cell.length_c   1.000
_cell.angle_alpha   90.00
_cell.angle_beta   90.00
_cell.angle_gamma   90.00
#
_symmetry.space_group_name_H-M   'P 1'
#
loop_
_entity.id
_entity.type
_entity.pdbx_description
1 polymer ?
#
loop_
_entity_poly.entity_id
_entity_poly.type
_entity_poly.pdbx_seq_one_letter_code
_entity_poly.pdbx_strand_id
1 'polypeptide(L)'
;MAFQQDLDNRVPITGALMLATLMNTLDGTIANVALPHIQGSVSAAQDQVTWVLTSYIIATAIMMPLSGWISEKIGRKRMFILSIGGFTVASMLCGLATNLPEIVIFRIIQGLAGASLMPLSQTVMLDLFPLKMLPRVMSIWSAAIMLGPIAGPTLGGWLTENLSWRWVFFINLPIGIAALFVLQMFMADDPGGRQRPFDTIGFVTLTLFVGAFQLMLDRGPGQDWFGSTELWIEAGLALLGLYLFTIQTLSAEHPFFPRELGQDGNFVGGLTVNIFVGALLFSTGAILPSFMQNLLGYSALQSGYASVTRGLGSVISFILVPLLVARLGAKPTLLLGVVFSGLSLWQMSRFNLGMSADLILLSGFVQGIGVGLMFAPISSLSYATLAPRLRPEGTILASMLRSLGSSVGISLVQASLVSQSALGFSRLAEHVTAETPGFATGTAAIGATQGTANLALLRAQMARQGTMLAYDSIFAWMALLVCLLVPLILVLKRPPIQAPAAPASEALSE
;
A
#
# COMPACT_ATOMS: atom_id res chain seq x y z
N MET A 1 35.46 -6.50 1.72
CA MET A 1 35.18 -7.90 2.13
C MET A 1 33.70 -8.15 2.37
N ALA A 2 33.02 -7.41 3.24
CA ALA A 2 31.58 -7.61 3.52
C ALA A 2 30.69 -7.54 2.25
N PHE A 3 30.87 -6.53 1.40
CA PHE A 3 30.11 -6.41 0.15
C PHE A 3 30.34 -7.57 -0.81
N GLN A 4 31.59 -8.10 -0.90
CA GLN A 4 31.88 -9.27 -1.75
C GLN A 4 31.19 -10.53 -1.23
N GLN A 5 31.17 -10.73 0.09
CA GLN A 5 30.45 -11.85 0.72
C GLN A 5 28.94 -11.76 0.46
N ASP A 6 28.36 -10.57 0.47
CA ASP A 6 26.96 -10.36 0.15
C ASP A 6 26.67 -10.67 -1.34
N LEU A 7 27.59 -10.36 -2.25
CA LEU A 7 27.48 -10.72 -3.65
C LEU A 7 27.47 -12.22 -3.89
N ASP A 8 28.29 -12.97 -3.17
CA ASP A 8 28.36 -14.43 -3.27
C ASP A 8 27.07 -15.08 -2.69
N ASN A 9 26.49 -14.49 -1.66
CA ASN A 9 25.29 -14.95 -0.98
C ASN A 9 24.00 -14.25 -1.42
N ARG A 10 23.98 -13.55 -2.56
CA ARG A 10 22.83 -12.72 -2.98
C ARG A 10 21.49 -13.46 -3.10
N VAL A 11 21.48 -14.76 -3.42
CA VAL A 11 20.25 -15.54 -3.58
C VAL A 11 19.56 -15.78 -2.23
N PRO A 12 20.24 -16.36 -1.22
CA PRO A 12 19.61 -16.53 0.10
C PRO A 12 19.25 -15.20 0.76
N ILE A 13 20.10 -14.16 0.64
CA ILE A 13 19.80 -12.83 1.18
C ILE A 13 18.52 -12.28 0.52
N THR A 14 18.39 -12.35 -0.81
CA THR A 14 17.18 -11.93 -1.53
C THR A 14 15.95 -12.66 -1.03
N GLY A 15 16.03 -13.99 -0.83
CA GLY A 15 14.94 -14.79 -0.29
C GLY A 15 14.49 -14.32 1.09
N ALA A 16 15.44 -14.05 2.00
CA ALA A 16 15.13 -13.55 3.33
C ALA A 16 14.53 -12.13 3.32
N LEU A 17 15.02 -11.24 2.45
CA LEU A 17 14.46 -9.90 2.27
C LEU A 17 13.03 -9.95 1.73
N MET A 18 12.74 -10.90 0.83
CA MET A 18 11.38 -11.13 0.33
C MET A 18 10.46 -11.64 1.44
N LEU A 19 10.92 -12.59 2.27
CA LEU A 19 10.15 -13.09 3.42
C LEU A 19 9.84 -11.96 4.43
N ALA A 20 10.82 -11.10 4.73
CA ALA A 20 10.62 -9.95 5.61
C ALA A 20 9.62 -8.94 5.02
N THR A 21 9.70 -8.67 3.72
CA THR A 21 8.78 -7.78 3.00
C THR A 21 7.36 -8.38 2.96
N LEU A 22 7.24 -9.67 2.66
CA LEU A 22 5.98 -10.39 2.66
C LEU A 22 5.32 -10.37 4.05
N MET A 23 6.08 -10.65 5.11
CA MET A 23 5.61 -10.61 6.49
C MET A 23 4.99 -9.25 6.83
N ASN A 24 5.69 -8.16 6.48
CA ASN A 24 5.21 -6.80 6.73
C ASN A 24 3.93 -6.47 5.95
N THR A 25 3.86 -6.82 4.65
CA THR A 25 2.70 -6.51 3.81
C THR A 25 1.50 -7.41 4.09
N LEU A 26 1.75 -8.66 4.48
CA LEU A 26 0.71 -9.60 4.90
C LEU A 26 0.04 -9.12 6.19
N ASP A 27 0.85 -8.76 7.20
CA ASP A 27 0.35 -8.26 8.49
C ASP A 27 -0.55 -7.03 8.34
N GLY A 28 -0.17 -6.09 7.48
CA GLY A 28 -0.96 -4.89 7.20
C GLY A 28 -2.35 -5.17 6.58
N THR A 29 -2.55 -6.34 5.98
CA THR A 29 -3.80 -6.68 5.29
C THR A 29 -4.60 -7.77 5.98
N ILE A 30 -3.95 -8.74 6.60
CA ILE A 30 -4.58 -9.88 7.26
C ILE A 30 -5.36 -9.44 8.52
N ALA A 31 -4.86 -8.45 9.26
CA ALA A 31 -5.49 -7.93 10.46
C ALA A 31 -6.86 -7.28 10.18
N ASN A 32 -7.07 -6.70 8.98
CA ASN A 32 -8.35 -6.10 8.59
C ASN A 32 -9.51 -7.12 8.63
N VAL A 33 -9.26 -8.35 8.20
CA VAL A 33 -10.28 -9.41 8.17
C VAL A 33 -10.61 -9.90 9.58
N ALA A 34 -9.65 -9.84 10.49
CA ALA A 34 -9.82 -10.28 11.86
C ALA A 34 -10.53 -9.26 12.77
N LEU A 35 -10.67 -7.99 12.34
CA LEU A 35 -11.23 -6.91 13.18
C LEU A 35 -12.57 -7.24 13.86
N PRO A 36 -13.60 -7.78 13.15
CA PRO A 36 -14.88 -8.10 13.81
C PRO A 36 -14.74 -9.15 14.92
N HIS A 37 -13.85 -10.12 14.73
CA HIS A 37 -13.59 -11.16 15.74
C HIS A 37 -12.76 -10.63 16.92
N ILE A 38 -11.80 -9.74 16.64
CA ILE A 38 -11.06 -9.01 17.68
C ILE A 38 -12.05 -8.19 18.51
N GLN A 39 -12.93 -7.40 17.87
CA GLN A 39 -13.93 -6.57 18.50
C GLN A 39 -14.77 -7.35 19.50
N GLY A 40 -15.33 -8.50 19.07
CA GLY A 40 -16.13 -9.37 19.94
C GLY A 40 -15.31 -9.97 21.10
N SER A 41 -14.04 -10.32 20.84
CA SER A 41 -13.15 -10.97 21.81
C SER A 41 -12.66 -10.05 22.92
N VAL A 42 -12.43 -8.76 22.61
CA VAL A 42 -11.93 -7.76 23.58
C VAL A 42 -13.04 -6.79 24.05
N SER A 43 -14.30 -7.07 23.69
CA SER A 43 -15.48 -6.26 24.05
C SER A 43 -15.31 -4.76 23.72
N ALA A 44 -14.72 -4.46 22.57
CA ALA A 44 -14.46 -3.10 22.11
C ALA A 44 -15.65 -2.55 21.31
N ALA A 45 -15.86 -1.22 21.36
CA ALA A 45 -16.78 -0.55 20.46
C ALA A 45 -16.24 -0.53 19.02
N GLN A 46 -17.12 -0.36 18.03
CA GLN A 46 -16.74 -0.41 16.62
C GLN A 46 -15.76 0.70 16.22
N ASP A 47 -15.90 1.87 16.80
CA ASP A 47 -15.00 3.02 16.64
C ASP A 47 -13.64 2.80 17.31
N GLN A 48 -13.61 2.04 18.40
CA GLN A 48 -12.40 1.77 19.17
C GLN A 48 -11.54 0.67 18.53
N VAL A 49 -12.14 -0.38 17.94
CA VAL A 49 -11.38 -1.50 17.37
C VAL A 49 -10.53 -1.08 16.17
N THR A 50 -10.89 -0.01 15.49
CA THR A 50 -10.10 0.56 14.38
C THR A 50 -8.70 0.97 14.81
N TRP A 51 -8.51 1.34 16.09
CA TRP A 51 -7.18 1.66 16.64
C TRP A 51 -6.16 0.52 16.50
N VAL A 52 -6.61 -0.72 16.38
CA VAL A 52 -5.72 -1.88 16.10
C VAL A 52 -4.96 -1.69 14.78
N LEU A 53 -5.58 -1.09 13.77
CA LEU A 53 -4.96 -0.80 12.48
C LEU A 53 -4.25 0.56 12.48
N THR A 54 -4.97 1.58 12.93
CA THR A 54 -4.51 2.98 12.92
C THR A 54 -3.21 3.16 13.68
N SER A 55 -3.10 2.55 14.88
CA SER A 55 -1.89 2.64 15.70
C SER A 55 -0.66 2.04 15.02
N TYR A 56 -0.81 0.92 14.33
CA TYR A 56 0.26 0.30 13.55
C TYR A 56 0.69 1.17 12.37
N ILE A 57 -0.26 1.69 11.61
CA ILE A 57 0.00 2.51 10.42
C ILE A 57 0.74 3.79 10.81
N ILE A 58 0.28 4.48 11.85
CA ILE A 58 0.90 5.72 12.33
C ILE A 58 2.31 5.45 12.85
N ALA A 59 2.48 4.42 13.70
CA ALA A 59 3.78 4.04 14.23
C ALA A 59 4.78 3.71 13.12
N THR A 60 4.33 2.96 12.10
CA THR A 60 5.14 2.64 10.92
C THR A 60 5.51 3.90 10.14
N ALA A 61 4.57 4.80 9.89
CA ALA A 61 4.80 6.02 9.14
C ALA A 61 5.79 6.97 9.84
N ILE A 62 5.70 7.10 11.16
CA ILE A 62 6.60 7.92 11.97
C ILE A 62 8.02 7.33 12.03
N MET A 63 8.13 6.02 12.20
CA MET A 63 9.42 5.37 12.36
C MET A 63 10.16 5.15 11.05
N MET A 64 9.44 5.09 9.92
CA MET A 64 10.02 4.80 8.61
C MET A 64 11.15 5.78 8.23
N PRO A 65 11.00 7.10 8.34
CA PRO A 65 12.10 8.04 8.09
C PRO A 65 13.30 7.82 9.02
N LEU A 66 13.06 7.60 10.31
CA LEU A 66 14.10 7.41 11.31
C LEU A 66 14.92 6.13 11.07
N SER A 67 14.29 5.11 10.50
CA SER A 67 14.92 3.80 10.26
C SER A 67 16.17 3.90 9.36
N GLY A 68 16.21 4.85 8.44
CA GLY A 68 17.37 5.10 7.58
C GLY A 68 18.59 5.57 8.36
N TRP A 69 18.41 6.59 9.17
CA TRP A 69 19.47 7.12 10.02
C TRP A 69 19.99 6.06 11.00
N ILE A 70 19.09 5.31 11.63
CA ILE A 70 19.48 4.21 12.54
C ILE A 70 20.28 3.16 11.77
N SER A 71 19.83 2.77 10.56
CA SER A 71 20.51 1.78 9.72
C SER A 71 21.94 2.22 9.33
N GLU A 72 22.17 3.51 9.07
CA GLU A 72 23.50 4.03 8.81
C GLU A 72 24.42 3.98 10.06
N LYS A 73 23.83 4.19 11.24
CA LYS A 73 24.56 4.21 12.50
C LYS A 73 24.95 2.82 13.00
N ILE A 74 24.02 1.86 12.99
CA ILE A 74 24.23 0.52 13.57
C ILE A 74 24.58 -0.55 12.53
N GLY A 75 24.44 -0.22 11.23
CA GLY A 75 24.63 -1.15 10.12
C GLY A 75 23.33 -1.86 9.69
N ARG A 76 23.27 -2.24 8.42
CA ARG A 76 22.05 -2.79 7.77
C ARG A 76 21.65 -4.15 8.36
N LYS A 77 22.61 -5.06 8.56
CA LYS A 77 22.34 -6.40 9.11
C LYS A 77 21.72 -6.30 10.51
N ARG A 78 22.32 -5.49 11.39
CA ARG A 78 21.79 -5.31 12.76
C ARG A 78 20.41 -4.68 12.74
N MET A 79 20.18 -3.70 11.84
CA MET A 79 18.87 -3.09 11.69
C MET A 79 17.81 -4.12 11.26
N PHE A 80 18.10 -5.00 10.28
CA PHE A 80 17.20 -6.07 9.88
C PHE A 80 16.89 -7.04 11.00
N ILE A 81 17.91 -7.49 11.73
CA ILE A 81 17.74 -8.43 12.83
C ILE A 81 16.85 -7.83 13.93
N LEU A 82 17.09 -6.57 14.31
CA LEU A 82 16.28 -5.86 15.30
C LEU A 82 14.83 -5.66 14.78
N SER A 83 14.68 -5.31 13.52
CA SER A 83 13.36 -5.05 12.94
C SER A 83 12.53 -6.31 12.77
N ILE A 84 13.09 -7.39 12.21
CA ILE A 84 12.38 -8.67 12.08
C ILE A 84 12.12 -9.29 13.46
N GLY A 85 13.11 -9.28 14.34
CA GLY A 85 12.97 -9.81 15.69
C GLY A 85 11.94 -9.05 16.51
N GLY A 86 12.03 -7.71 16.53
CA GLY A 86 11.07 -6.85 17.21
C GLY A 86 9.66 -6.98 16.66
N PHE A 87 9.52 -7.02 15.33
CA PHE A 87 8.24 -7.23 14.66
C PHE A 87 7.62 -8.59 15.03
N THR A 88 8.42 -9.66 14.98
CA THR A 88 7.96 -11.01 15.29
C THR A 88 7.53 -11.13 16.75
N VAL A 89 8.31 -10.61 17.68
CA VAL A 89 7.97 -10.60 19.12
C VAL A 89 6.71 -9.78 19.37
N ALA A 90 6.62 -8.56 18.82
CA ALA A 90 5.42 -7.72 18.97
C ALA A 90 4.18 -8.39 18.36
N SER A 91 4.32 -9.08 17.22
CA SER A 91 3.25 -9.87 16.61
C SER A 91 2.77 -10.99 17.56
N MET A 92 3.68 -11.71 18.19
CA MET A 92 3.32 -12.72 19.20
C MET A 92 2.54 -12.09 20.35
N LEU A 93 2.98 -10.93 20.86
CA LEU A 93 2.30 -10.20 21.92
C LEU A 93 0.89 -9.76 21.48
N CYS A 94 0.69 -9.29 20.25
CA CYS A 94 -0.65 -9.00 19.69
C CYS A 94 -1.56 -10.23 19.75
N GLY A 95 -1.05 -11.41 19.36
CA GLY A 95 -1.80 -12.66 19.41
C GLY A 95 -2.13 -13.15 20.84
N LEU A 96 -1.35 -12.75 21.83
CA LEU A 96 -1.55 -13.09 23.24
C LEU A 96 -2.41 -12.06 24.00
N ALA A 97 -2.68 -10.89 23.42
CA ALA A 97 -3.42 -9.82 24.06
C ALA A 97 -4.81 -10.24 24.50
N THR A 98 -5.26 -9.70 25.65
CA THR A 98 -6.51 -10.02 26.29
C THR A 98 -7.52 -8.86 26.27
N ASN A 99 -7.03 -7.63 26.00
CA ASN A 99 -7.83 -6.42 25.95
C ASN A 99 -7.35 -5.46 24.87
N LEU A 100 -8.18 -4.47 24.53
CA LEU A 100 -7.89 -3.52 23.46
C LEU A 100 -6.61 -2.67 23.71
N PRO A 101 -6.38 -2.08 24.89
CA PRO A 101 -5.15 -1.33 25.14
C PRO A 101 -3.86 -2.15 24.92
N GLU A 102 -3.83 -3.41 25.32
CA GLU A 102 -2.69 -4.29 25.07
C GLU A 102 -2.43 -4.46 23.57
N ILE A 103 -3.47 -4.78 22.79
CA ILE A 103 -3.33 -4.92 21.34
C ILE A 103 -2.79 -3.62 20.73
N VAL A 104 -3.36 -2.47 21.09
CA VAL A 104 -2.96 -1.17 20.55
C VAL A 104 -1.49 -0.88 20.86
N ILE A 105 -1.03 -1.10 22.10
CA ILE A 105 0.36 -0.90 22.48
C ILE A 105 1.28 -1.84 21.69
N PHE A 106 0.92 -3.11 21.59
CA PHE A 106 1.72 -4.09 20.85
C PHE A 106 1.73 -3.79 19.35
N ARG A 107 0.64 -3.28 18.78
CA ARG A 107 0.58 -2.80 17.40
C ARG A 107 1.47 -1.58 17.16
N ILE A 108 1.57 -0.66 18.12
CA ILE A 108 2.54 0.45 18.06
C ILE A 108 3.97 -0.11 17.99
N ILE A 109 4.33 -1.02 18.90
CA ILE A 109 5.67 -1.63 18.94
C ILE A 109 5.95 -2.38 17.64
N GLN A 110 4.98 -3.13 17.13
CA GLN A 110 5.08 -3.85 15.87
C GLN A 110 5.28 -2.92 14.68
N GLY A 111 4.55 -1.80 14.62
CA GLY A 111 4.69 -0.78 13.59
C GLY A 111 6.06 -0.10 13.61
N LEU A 112 6.55 0.26 14.81
CA LEU A 112 7.90 0.81 14.97
C LEU A 112 8.98 -0.17 14.48
N ALA A 113 8.87 -1.46 14.85
CA ALA A 113 9.83 -2.48 14.43
C ALA A 113 9.75 -2.77 12.92
N GLY A 114 8.54 -2.84 12.35
CA GLY A 114 8.30 -3.17 10.94
C GLY A 114 8.64 -2.08 9.93
N ALA A 115 8.75 -0.84 10.38
CA ALA A 115 8.86 0.34 9.51
C ALA A 115 10.03 0.30 8.52
N SER A 116 11.15 -0.31 8.90
CA SER A 116 12.35 -0.40 8.07
C SER A 116 12.33 -1.54 7.05
N LEU A 117 11.49 -2.55 7.25
CA LEU A 117 11.58 -3.83 6.50
C LEU A 117 11.43 -3.62 4.99
N MET A 118 10.48 -2.80 4.56
CA MET A 118 10.23 -2.55 3.15
C MET A 118 11.31 -1.65 2.51
N PRO A 119 11.60 -0.44 3.00
CA PRO A 119 12.58 0.45 2.37
C PRO A 119 14.00 -0.11 2.44
N LEU A 120 14.38 -0.75 3.54
CA LEU A 120 15.71 -1.31 3.70
C LEU A 120 15.92 -2.53 2.80
N SER A 121 14.91 -3.41 2.64
CA SER A 121 14.99 -4.52 1.69
C SER A 121 15.17 -4.02 0.26
N GLN A 122 14.44 -2.97 -0.13
CA GLN A 122 14.59 -2.37 -1.45
C GLN A 122 16.00 -1.78 -1.64
N THR A 123 16.52 -1.06 -0.65
CA THR A 123 17.89 -0.51 -0.69
C THR A 123 18.93 -1.60 -0.89
N VAL A 124 18.88 -2.65 -0.08
CA VAL A 124 19.86 -3.76 -0.18
C VAL A 124 19.77 -4.46 -1.53
N MET A 125 18.55 -4.68 -2.06
CA MET A 125 18.39 -5.27 -3.40
C MET A 125 18.94 -4.37 -4.52
N LEU A 126 18.79 -3.04 -4.39
CA LEU A 126 19.38 -2.08 -5.35
C LEU A 126 20.91 -2.08 -5.33
N ASP A 127 21.51 -2.39 -4.20
CA ASP A 127 22.98 -2.42 -4.04
C ASP A 127 23.59 -3.78 -4.39
N LEU A 128 22.87 -4.90 -4.12
CA LEU A 128 23.36 -6.26 -4.44
C LEU A 128 23.40 -6.59 -5.92
N PHE A 129 22.65 -5.87 -6.75
CA PHE A 129 22.50 -6.22 -8.16
C PHE A 129 22.88 -5.07 -9.09
N PRO A 130 23.57 -5.38 -10.22
CA PRO A 130 23.94 -4.37 -11.21
C PRO A 130 22.70 -3.77 -11.89
N LEU A 131 22.82 -2.52 -12.38
CA LEU A 131 21.74 -1.77 -13.03
C LEU A 131 20.99 -2.54 -14.13
N LYS A 132 21.70 -3.38 -14.90
CA LYS A 132 21.09 -4.22 -15.95
C LYS A 132 20.09 -5.25 -15.40
N MET A 133 20.26 -5.68 -14.17
CA MET A 133 19.39 -6.67 -13.50
C MET A 133 18.25 -6.02 -12.71
N LEU A 134 18.28 -4.71 -12.48
CA LEU A 134 17.30 -4.02 -11.64
C LEU A 134 15.84 -4.29 -12.07
N PRO A 135 15.44 -4.29 -13.36
CA PRO A 135 14.06 -4.61 -13.73
C PRO A 135 13.61 -5.98 -13.23
N ARG A 136 14.51 -6.99 -13.31
CA ARG A 136 14.22 -8.35 -12.83
C ARG A 136 14.15 -8.40 -11.30
N VAL A 137 15.10 -7.78 -10.63
CA VAL A 137 15.20 -7.77 -9.18
C VAL A 137 14.03 -7.00 -8.56
N MET A 138 13.69 -5.85 -9.14
CA MET A 138 12.52 -5.06 -8.68
C MET A 138 11.20 -5.78 -8.98
N SER A 139 11.09 -6.55 -10.04
CA SER A 139 9.93 -7.39 -10.30
C SER A 139 9.76 -8.46 -9.23
N ILE A 140 10.83 -9.14 -8.82
CA ILE A 140 10.81 -10.15 -7.77
C ILE A 140 10.42 -9.51 -6.41
N TRP A 141 11.00 -8.38 -6.08
CA TRP A 141 10.67 -7.64 -4.87
C TRP A 141 9.21 -7.14 -4.87
N SER A 142 8.74 -6.64 -6.00
CA SER A 142 7.35 -6.21 -6.18
C SER A 142 6.35 -7.36 -6.02
N ALA A 143 6.74 -8.58 -6.47
CA ALA A 143 5.92 -9.77 -6.25
C ALA A 143 5.73 -10.07 -4.76
N ALA A 144 6.78 -9.96 -3.95
CA ALA A 144 6.68 -10.15 -2.51
C ALA A 144 5.72 -9.13 -1.85
N ILE A 145 5.77 -7.85 -2.26
CA ILE A 145 4.85 -6.82 -1.78
C ILE A 145 3.40 -7.17 -2.13
N MET A 146 3.15 -7.63 -3.36
CA MET A 146 1.80 -7.90 -3.83
C MET A 146 1.20 -9.17 -3.23
N LEU A 147 2.01 -10.14 -2.83
CA LEU A 147 1.52 -11.35 -2.19
C LEU A 147 0.79 -11.08 -0.87
N GLY A 148 1.20 -10.05 -0.11
CA GLY A 148 0.54 -9.66 1.14
C GLY A 148 -0.94 -9.29 0.93
N PRO A 149 -1.27 -8.25 0.15
CA PRO A 149 -2.65 -7.86 -0.14
C PRO A 149 -3.50 -8.96 -0.82
N ILE A 150 -2.87 -9.88 -1.54
CA ILE A 150 -3.57 -10.98 -2.22
C ILE A 150 -3.88 -12.11 -1.24
N ALA A 151 -2.88 -12.58 -0.52
CA ALA A 151 -3.01 -13.71 0.38
C ALA A 151 -3.66 -13.32 1.72
N GLY A 152 -3.48 -12.06 2.16
CA GLY A 152 -3.95 -11.57 3.46
C GLY A 152 -5.43 -11.83 3.72
N PRO A 153 -6.36 -11.36 2.88
CA PRO A 153 -7.78 -11.59 3.09
C PRO A 153 -8.17 -13.07 3.11
N THR A 154 -7.62 -13.88 2.19
CA THR A 154 -7.93 -15.31 2.09
C THR A 154 -7.37 -16.08 3.29
N LEU A 155 -6.10 -15.88 3.63
CA LEU A 155 -5.48 -16.52 4.78
C LEU A 155 -6.08 -16.02 6.09
N GLY A 156 -6.34 -14.71 6.21
CA GLY A 156 -6.95 -14.11 7.38
C GLY A 156 -8.35 -14.65 7.66
N GLY A 157 -9.19 -14.74 6.62
CA GLY A 157 -10.52 -15.35 6.70
C GLY A 157 -10.43 -16.81 7.13
N TRP A 158 -9.61 -17.62 6.45
CA TRP A 158 -9.45 -19.04 6.78
C TRP A 158 -8.93 -19.26 8.22
N LEU A 159 -7.90 -18.52 8.64
CA LEU A 159 -7.35 -18.62 9.99
C LEU A 159 -8.37 -18.23 11.06
N THR A 160 -9.14 -17.17 10.80
CA THR A 160 -10.12 -16.64 11.75
C THR A 160 -11.34 -17.54 11.90
N GLU A 161 -11.82 -18.14 10.79
CA GLU A 161 -12.98 -19.02 10.80
C GLU A 161 -12.66 -20.43 11.34
N ASN A 162 -11.47 -20.97 11.01
CA ASN A 162 -11.14 -22.37 11.32
C ASN A 162 -10.31 -22.53 12.61
N LEU A 163 -9.57 -21.50 13.03
CA LEU A 163 -8.71 -21.56 14.21
C LEU A 163 -9.10 -20.45 15.23
N SER A 164 -8.50 -19.27 15.09
CA SER A 164 -8.77 -18.11 15.92
C SER A 164 -8.17 -16.87 15.24
N TRP A 165 -8.73 -15.68 15.47
CA TRP A 165 -8.16 -14.43 15.03
C TRP A 165 -6.69 -14.23 15.50
N ARG A 166 -6.29 -14.84 16.61
CA ARG A 166 -4.92 -14.78 17.14
C ARG A 166 -3.88 -15.32 16.16
N TRP A 167 -4.26 -16.29 15.33
CA TRP A 167 -3.36 -16.89 14.34
C TRP A 167 -2.98 -15.93 13.22
N VAL A 168 -3.72 -14.84 12.99
CA VAL A 168 -3.31 -13.82 12.02
C VAL A 168 -2.03 -13.12 12.43
N PHE A 169 -1.72 -13.12 13.74
CA PHE A 169 -0.46 -12.61 14.29
C PHE A 169 0.60 -13.72 14.44
N PHE A 170 0.18 -14.91 14.83
CA PHE A 170 1.12 -16.04 15.03
C PHE A 170 1.74 -16.54 13.73
N ILE A 171 1.13 -16.34 12.58
CA ILE A 171 1.69 -16.70 11.27
C ILE A 171 3.02 -15.99 10.98
N ASN A 172 3.28 -14.85 11.59
CA ASN A 172 4.51 -14.09 11.43
C ASN A 172 5.71 -14.77 12.13
N LEU A 173 5.47 -15.67 13.10
CA LEU A 173 6.55 -16.34 13.85
C LEU A 173 7.42 -17.24 12.96
N PRO A 174 6.88 -18.23 12.23
CA PRO A 174 7.70 -19.07 11.38
C PRO A 174 8.39 -18.29 10.27
N ILE A 175 7.73 -17.28 9.70
CA ILE A 175 8.29 -16.45 8.63
C ILE A 175 9.45 -15.60 9.17
N GLY A 176 9.26 -14.98 10.35
CA GLY A 176 10.27 -14.16 10.99
C GLY A 176 11.50 -14.97 11.42
N ILE A 177 11.30 -16.15 12.01
CA ILE A 177 12.42 -17.05 12.40
C ILE A 177 13.21 -17.46 11.15
N ALA A 178 12.53 -17.86 10.05
CA ALA A 178 13.21 -18.25 8.82
C ALA A 178 14.03 -17.08 8.24
N ALA A 179 13.44 -15.88 8.17
CA ALA A 179 14.14 -14.69 7.67
C ALA A 179 15.34 -14.31 8.56
N LEU A 180 15.18 -14.34 9.88
CA LEU A 180 16.26 -14.07 10.84
C LEU A 180 17.41 -15.06 10.67
N PHE A 181 17.11 -16.36 10.60
CA PHE A 181 18.12 -17.41 10.46
C PHE A 181 18.95 -17.21 9.18
N VAL A 182 18.28 -16.97 8.05
CA VAL A 182 18.97 -16.77 6.77
C VAL A 182 19.82 -15.50 6.77
N LEU A 183 19.29 -14.36 7.27
CA LEU A 183 20.06 -13.13 7.33
C LEU A 183 21.24 -13.21 8.29
N GLN A 184 21.06 -13.87 9.44
CA GLN A 184 22.16 -14.07 10.39
C GLN A 184 23.29 -14.88 9.76
N MET A 185 22.98 -15.90 8.98
CA MET A 185 23.94 -16.83 8.39
C MET A 185 24.64 -16.27 7.15
N PHE A 186 23.92 -15.61 6.27
CA PHE A 186 24.40 -15.27 4.93
C PHE A 186 24.73 -13.79 4.73
N MET A 187 24.11 -12.87 5.48
CA MET A 187 24.39 -11.44 5.32
C MET A 187 25.66 -11.05 6.09
N ALA A 188 26.56 -10.36 5.42
CA ALA A 188 27.80 -9.89 6.03
C ALA A 188 27.55 -8.82 7.09
N ASP A 189 28.43 -8.77 8.09
CA ASP A 189 28.37 -7.72 9.10
C ASP A 189 28.81 -6.38 8.47
N ASP A 190 27.89 -5.41 8.53
CA ASP A 190 28.15 -4.02 8.17
C ASP A 190 28.37 -3.26 9.50
N PRO A 191 29.59 -2.75 9.75
CA PRO A 191 29.89 -2.08 11.01
C PRO A 191 29.08 -0.79 11.22
N GLY A 192 28.44 -0.26 10.16
CA GLY A 192 27.79 1.04 10.21
C GLY A 192 28.85 2.15 10.45
N GLY A 193 28.51 3.15 11.25
CA GLY A 193 29.47 4.15 11.72
C GLY A 193 29.51 5.44 10.91
N ARG A 194 28.60 5.64 9.98
CA ARG A 194 28.41 6.98 9.38
C ARG A 194 27.86 7.92 10.46
N GLN A 195 28.73 8.81 10.94
CA GLN A 195 28.35 9.84 11.91
C GLN A 195 27.75 11.03 11.16
N ARG A 196 26.50 10.90 10.72
CA ARG A 196 25.74 12.04 10.24
C ARG A 196 25.02 12.67 11.43
N PRO A 197 25.13 14.00 11.65
CA PRO A 197 24.38 14.66 12.69
C PRO A 197 22.89 14.45 12.47
N PHE A 198 22.17 14.19 13.56
CA PHE A 198 20.72 13.96 13.50
C PHE A 198 19.98 15.30 13.48
N ASP A 199 19.18 15.51 12.46
CA ASP A 199 18.28 16.68 12.37
C ASP A 199 17.01 16.42 13.20
N THR A 200 17.11 16.70 14.51
CA THR A 200 16.00 16.51 15.45
C THR A 200 14.79 17.38 15.08
N ILE A 201 15.01 18.63 14.66
CA ILE A 201 13.92 19.53 14.30
C ILE A 201 13.22 19.04 13.03
N GLY A 202 13.99 18.65 12.00
CA GLY A 202 13.45 18.06 10.77
C GLY A 202 12.65 16.79 11.05
N PHE A 203 13.15 15.92 11.92
CA PHE A 203 12.44 14.69 12.31
C PHE A 203 11.14 14.98 13.06
N VAL A 204 11.15 15.86 14.06
CA VAL A 204 9.95 16.20 14.86
C VAL A 204 8.88 16.86 13.99
N THR A 205 9.26 17.78 13.12
CA THR A 205 8.31 18.47 12.22
C THR A 205 7.75 17.53 11.15
N LEU A 206 8.57 16.61 10.62
CA LEU A 206 8.12 15.54 9.72
C LEU A 206 7.15 14.57 10.42
N THR A 207 7.47 14.19 11.66
CA THR A 207 6.61 13.32 12.50
C THR A 207 5.27 13.99 12.77
N LEU A 208 5.27 15.28 13.09
CA LEU A 208 4.05 16.06 13.29
C LEU A 208 3.19 16.06 12.01
N PHE A 209 3.82 16.33 10.85
CA PHE A 209 3.13 16.30 9.56
C PHE A 209 2.52 14.93 9.28
N VAL A 210 3.36 13.89 9.26
CA VAL A 210 2.94 12.54 8.87
C VAL A 210 1.91 11.97 9.84
N GLY A 211 2.13 12.16 11.16
CA GLY A 211 1.23 11.67 12.20
C GLY A 211 -0.14 12.35 12.16
N ALA A 212 -0.18 13.68 12.14
CA ALA A 212 -1.44 14.42 12.08
C ALA A 212 -2.18 14.19 10.76
N PHE A 213 -1.46 14.16 9.64
CA PHE A 213 -2.05 13.90 8.32
C PHE A 213 -2.63 12.49 8.23
N GLN A 214 -1.93 11.48 8.76
CA GLN A 214 -2.41 10.11 8.77
C GLN A 214 -3.65 9.93 9.65
N LEU A 215 -3.67 10.58 10.85
CA LEU A 215 -4.84 10.60 11.73
C LEU A 215 -6.05 11.22 11.03
N MET A 216 -5.87 12.39 10.42
CA MET A 216 -6.92 13.08 9.68
C MET A 216 -7.51 12.19 8.56
N LEU A 217 -6.66 11.51 7.80
CA LEU A 217 -7.10 10.65 6.70
C LEU A 217 -7.85 9.40 7.19
N ASP A 218 -7.41 8.82 8.30
CA ASP A 218 -8.00 7.61 8.86
C ASP A 218 -9.35 7.86 9.54
N ARG A 219 -9.47 8.99 10.24
CA ARG A 219 -10.68 9.35 10.99
C ARG A 219 -11.71 10.15 10.17
N GLY A 220 -11.25 10.84 9.11
CA GLY A 220 -12.08 11.71 8.29
C GLY A 220 -13.38 11.09 7.79
N PRO A 221 -13.36 9.89 7.18
CA PRO A 221 -14.57 9.24 6.68
C PRO A 221 -15.64 8.94 7.76
N GLY A 222 -15.20 8.71 9.01
CA GLY A 222 -16.08 8.42 10.16
C GLY A 222 -16.57 9.63 10.92
N GLN A 223 -16.00 10.82 10.72
CA GLN A 223 -16.28 12.03 11.50
C GLN A 223 -16.79 13.22 10.67
N ASP A 224 -17.42 12.96 9.53
CA ASP A 224 -17.97 14.00 8.66
C ASP A 224 -16.92 15.07 8.24
N TRP A 225 -15.66 14.65 8.10
CA TRP A 225 -14.55 15.48 7.65
C TRP A 225 -14.51 16.85 8.38
N PHE A 226 -14.50 17.94 7.62
CA PHE A 226 -14.40 19.30 8.15
C PHE A 226 -15.64 19.79 8.88
N GLY A 227 -16.66 18.94 9.11
CA GLY A 227 -17.72 19.17 10.11
C GLY A 227 -17.22 19.00 11.55
N SER A 228 -16.12 18.27 11.77
CA SER A 228 -15.52 18.02 13.08
C SER A 228 -14.42 19.03 13.41
N THR A 229 -14.44 19.62 14.60
CA THR A 229 -13.37 20.50 15.09
C THR A 229 -12.03 19.75 15.25
N GLU A 230 -12.07 18.47 15.58
CA GLU A 230 -10.86 17.63 15.72
C GLU A 230 -10.12 17.54 14.40
N LEU A 231 -10.82 17.33 13.28
CA LEU A 231 -10.19 17.23 11.96
C LEU A 231 -9.59 18.56 11.49
N TRP A 232 -10.18 19.70 11.87
CA TRP A 232 -9.57 21.00 11.63
C TRP A 232 -8.26 21.16 12.40
N ILE A 233 -8.18 20.68 13.63
CA ILE A 233 -6.95 20.70 14.43
C ILE A 233 -5.91 19.78 13.80
N GLU A 234 -6.28 18.55 13.41
CA GLU A 234 -5.37 17.60 12.74
C GLU A 234 -4.87 18.15 11.42
N ALA A 235 -5.73 18.75 10.60
CA ALA A 235 -5.35 19.44 9.35
C ALA A 235 -4.38 20.61 9.61
N GLY A 236 -4.68 21.44 10.62
CA GLY A 236 -3.83 22.55 11.02
C GLY A 236 -2.44 22.10 11.48
N LEU A 237 -2.38 21.05 12.30
CA LEU A 237 -1.12 20.45 12.76
C LEU A 237 -0.34 19.82 11.60
N ALA A 238 -1.02 19.14 10.66
CA ALA A 238 -0.38 18.59 9.48
C ALA A 238 0.22 19.70 8.59
N LEU A 239 -0.53 20.75 8.32
CA LEU A 239 -0.03 21.90 7.53
C LEU A 239 1.12 22.62 8.24
N LEU A 240 1.02 22.81 9.55
CA LEU A 240 2.10 23.42 10.35
C LEU A 240 3.35 22.53 10.32
N GLY A 241 3.20 21.23 10.50
CA GLY A 241 4.30 20.27 10.43
C GLY A 241 4.99 20.29 9.08
N LEU A 242 4.22 20.28 7.98
CA LEU A 242 4.74 20.35 6.61
C LEU A 242 5.48 21.67 6.34
N TYR A 243 4.91 22.80 6.78
CA TYR A 243 5.51 24.11 6.64
C TYR A 243 6.85 24.20 7.39
N LEU A 244 6.87 23.80 8.66
CA LEU A 244 8.08 23.80 9.48
C LEU A 244 9.13 22.84 8.93
N PHE A 245 8.73 21.64 8.49
CA PHE A 245 9.62 20.67 7.85
C PHE A 245 10.24 21.23 6.56
N THR A 246 9.46 21.93 5.75
CA THR A 246 9.95 22.54 4.51
C THR A 246 10.97 23.63 4.81
N ILE A 247 10.69 24.54 5.77
CA ILE A 247 11.64 25.56 6.19
C ILE A 247 12.92 24.93 6.72
N GLN A 248 12.79 23.93 7.61
CA GLN A 248 13.95 23.24 8.18
C GLN A 248 14.78 22.56 7.07
N THR A 249 14.15 21.87 6.13
CA THR A 249 14.86 21.25 5.00
C THR A 249 15.59 22.27 4.13
N LEU A 250 15.04 23.47 3.95
CA LEU A 250 15.66 24.53 3.14
C LEU A 250 16.76 25.31 3.89
N SER A 251 16.70 25.42 5.22
CA SER A 251 17.61 26.24 6.02
C SER A 251 18.70 25.43 6.74
N ALA A 252 18.44 24.18 7.12
CA ALA A 252 19.38 23.37 7.88
C ALA A 252 20.66 23.06 7.09
N GLU A 253 21.79 23.08 7.74
CA GLU A 253 23.09 22.69 7.17
C GLU A 253 23.11 21.20 6.78
N HIS A 254 22.51 20.35 7.63
CA HIS A 254 22.35 18.92 7.43
C HIS A 254 20.87 18.52 7.53
N PRO A 255 20.06 18.73 6.48
CA PRO A 255 18.63 18.44 6.53
C PRO A 255 18.39 16.94 6.64
N PHE A 256 17.23 16.57 7.21
CA PHE A 256 16.84 15.17 7.42
C PHE A 256 16.85 14.37 6.11
N PHE A 257 16.23 14.88 5.05
CA PHE A 257 16.42 14.38 3.70
C PHE A 257 17.35 15.28 2.89
N PRO A 258 18.38 14.71 2.22
CA PRO A 258 19.29 15.50 1.38
C PRO A 258 18.53 16.28 0.29
N ARG A 259 18.81 17.56 0.16
CA ARG A 259 18.20 18.43 -0.88
C ARG A 259 18.46 17.93 -2.30
N GLU A 260 19.56 17.21 -2.49
CA GLU A 260 19.95 16.60 -3.75
C GLU A 260 18.88 15.62 -4.29
N LEU A 261 18.09 14.98 -3.42
CA LEU A 261 16.96 14.16 -3.82
C LEU A 261 15.92 14.94 -4.64
N GLY A 262 15.68 16.19 -4.29
CA GLY A 262 14.77 17.07 -5.01
C GLY A 262 15.33 17.63 -6.33
N GLN A 263 16.63 17.51 -6.58
CA GLN A 263 17.29 17.99 -7.80
C GLN A 263 17.27 16.94 -8.92
N ASP A 264 17.11 15.66 -8.58
CA ASP A 264 16.97 14.60 -9.59
C ASP A 264 15.55 14.55 -10.13
N GLY A 265 15.35 15.12 -11.32
CA GLY A 265 14.02 15.20 -11.96
C GLY A 265 13.38 13.83 -12.24
N ASN A 266 14.18 12.78 -12.49
CA ASN A 266 13.66 11.42 -12.65
C ASN A 266 13.17 10.84 -11.31
N PHE A 267 13.93 11.09 -10.25
CA PHE A 267 13.55 10.65 -8.92
C PHE A 267 12.26 11.35 -8.47
N VAL A 268 12.19 12.69 -8.58
CA VAL A 268 10.98 13.47 -8.23
C VAL A 268 9.76 13.04 -9.05
N GLY A 269 9.90 12.92 -10.37
CA GLY A 269 8.83 12.41 -11.23
C GLY A 269 8.41 10.99 -10.87
N GLY A 270 9.37 10.12 -10.56
CA GLY A 270 9.14 8.78 -10.07
C GLY A 270 8.41 8.73 -8.73
N LEU A 271 8.75 9.62 -7.78
CA LEU A 271 8.05 9.77 -6.51
C LEU A 271 6.58 10.16 -6.73
N THR A 272 6.33 11.11 -7.62
CA THR A 272 4.95 11.54 -7.93
C THR A 272 4.14 10.38 -8.50
N VAL A 273 4.67 9.64 -9.48
CA VAL A 273 3.99 8.44 -10.00
C VAL A 273 3.79 7.39 -8.90
N ASN A 274 4.76 7.22 -7.99
CA ASN A 274 4.69 6.25 -6.91
C ASN A 274 3.56 6.57 -5.90
N ILE A 275 3.29 7.85 -5.61
CA ILE A 275 2.13 8.29 -4.80
C ILE A 275 0.83 7.82 -5.47
N PHE A 276 0.66 8.11 -6.76
CA PHE A 276 -0.55 7.71 -7.49
C PHE A 276 -0.70 6.19 -7.61
N VAL A 277 0.39 5.47 -7.86
CA VAL A 277 0.37 4.00 -7.88
C VAL A 277 -0.01 3.44 -6.51
N GLY A 278 0.50 4.02 -5.42
CA GLY A 278 0.11 3.66 -4.06
C GLY A 278 -1.38 3.91 -3.84
N ALA A 279 -1.87 5.10 -4.16
CA ALA A 279 -3.27 5.46 -4.04
C ALA A 279 -4.17 4.48 -4.81
N LEU A 280 -3.88 4.24 -6.09
CA LEU A 280 -4.65 3.37 -6.96
C LEU A 280 -4.70 1.92 -6.47
N LEU A 281 -3.52 1.36 -6.17
CA LEU A 281 -3.36 -0.03 -5.78
C LEU A 281 -4.14 -0.38 -4.51
N PHE A 282 -3.94 0.43 -3.47
CA PHE A 282 -4.52 0.14 -2.17
C PHE A 282 -5.99 0.55 -2.07
N SER A 283 -6.42 1.61 -2.76
CA SER A 283 -7.85 1.97 -2.83
C SER A 283 -8.68 0.90 -3.52
N THR A 284 -8.23 0.39 -4.68
CA THR A 284 -8.94 -0.71 -5.34
C THR A 284 -8.87 -2.00 -4.53
N GLY A 285 -7.77 -2.23 -3.79
CA GLY A 285 -7.63 -3.35 -2.86
C GLY A 285 -8.60 -3.30 -1.69
N ALA A 286 -8.97 -2.12 -1.23
CA ALA A 286 -9.92 -1.92 -0.14
C ALA A 286 -11.38 -1.93 -0.63
N ILE A 287 -11.66 -1.26 -1.76
CA ILE A 287 -13.03 -1.04 -2.23
C ILE A 287 -13.64 -2.27 -2.91
N LEU A 288 -12.87 -3.04 -3.65
CA LEU A 288 -13.39 -4.19 -4.40
C LEU A 288 -13.91 -5.32 -3.50
N PRO A 289 -13.21 -5.74 -2.43
CA PRO A 289 -13.78 -6.67 -1.46
C PRO A 289 -15.02 -6.14 -0.75
N SER A 290 -15.03 -4.86 -0.38
CA SER A 290 -16.18 -4.20 0.24
C SER A 290 -17.39 -4.19 -0.70
N PHE A 291 -17.19 -3.89 -1.99
CA PHE A 291 -18.20 -4.00 -3.03
C PHE A 291 -18.81 -5.41 -3.12
N MET A 292 -17.96 -6.44 -3.19
CA MET A 292 -18.41 -7.83 -3.29
C MET A 292 -19.19 -8.30 -2.05
N GLN A 293 -18.71 -7.95 -0.85
CA GLN A 293 -19.33 -8.40 0.40
C GLN A 293 -20.59 -7.61 0.73
N ASN A 294 -20.53 -6.28 0.70
CA ASN A 294 -21.63 -5.45 1.18
C ASN A 294 -22.73 -5.26 0.14
N LEU A 295 -22.41 -5.27 -1.16
CA LEU A 295 -23.38 -5.00 -2.21
C LEU A 295 -23.83 -6.24 -2.95
N LEU A 296 -22.94 -7.18 -3.24
CA LEU A 296 -23.28 -8.42 -3.95
C LEU A 296 -23.58 -9.59 -3.02
N GLY A 297 -23.30 -9.46 -1.71
CA GLY A 297 -23.58 -10.49 -0.71
C GLY A 297 -22.59 -11.67 -0.72
N TYR A 298 -21.40 -11.51 -1.28
CA TYR A 298 -20.37 -12.54 -1.26
C TYR A 298 -19.84 -12.75 0.16
N SER A 299 -19.52 -14.00 0.50
CA SER A 299 -18.77 -14.27 1.73
C SER A 299 -17.35 -13.68 1.68
N ALA A 300 -16.72 -13.51 2.82
CA ALA A 300 -15.32 -13.06 2.90
C ALA A 300 -14.38 -13.98 2.11
N LEU A 301 -14.62 -15.29 2.17
CA LEU A 301 -13.87 -16.30 1.44
C LEU A 301 -14.05 -16.18 -0.08
N GLN A 302 -15.29 -15.99 -0.57
CA GLN A 302 -15.57 -15.78 -2.00
C GLN A 302 -14.92 -14.49 -2.51
N SER A 303 -14.97 -13.42 -1.74
CA SER A 303 -14.30 -12.16 -2.04
C SER A 303 -12.77 -12.32 -2.06
N GLY A 304 -12.23 -13.15 -1.17
CA GLY A 304 -10.82 -13.53 -1.15
C GLY A 304 -10.41 -14.26 -2.44
N TYR A 305 -11.19 -15.27 -2.89
CA TYR A 305 -10.93 -15.98 -4.15
C TYR A 305 -10.97 -15.04 -5.36
N ALA A 306 -11.89 -14.09 -5.41
CA ALA A 306 -11.94 -13.09 -6.47
C ALA A 306 -10.66 -12.20 -6.46
N SER A 307 -10.12 -11.91 -5.28
CA SER A 307 -8.87 -11.14 -5.15
C SER A 307 -7.64 -11.93 -5.62
N VAL A 308 -7.66 -13.27 -5.58
CA VAL A 308 -6.58 -14.13 -6.11
C VAL A 308 -6.38 -13.93 -7.60
N THR A 309 -7.44 -13.73 -8.40
CA THR A 309 -7.32 -13.50 -9.85
C THR A 309 -6.52 -12.22 -10.16
N ARG A 310 -6.73 -11.17 -9.40
CA ARG A 310 -5.92 -9.93 -9.47
C ARG A 310 -4.45 -10.24 -9.15
N GLY A 311 -4.22 -11.06 -8.14
CA GLY A 311 -2.90 -11.54 -7.78
C GLY A 311 -2.19 -12.28 -8.90
N LEU A 312 -2.90 -13.21 -9.55
CA LEU A 312 -2.38 -13.96 -10.70
C LEU A 312 -1.97 -13.03 -11.84
N GLY A 313 -2.80 -12.02 -12.17
CA GLY A 313 -2.45 -11.00 -13.15
C GLY A 313 -1.16 -10.26 -12.79
N SER A 314 -0.98 -9.88 -11.52
CA SER A 314 0.25 -9.22 -11.06
C SER A 314 1.48 -10.12 -11.14
N VAL A 315 1.37 -11.40 -10.76
CA VAL A 315 2.47 -12.37 -10.84
C VAL A 315 2.91 -12.57 -12.29
N ILE A 316 1.96 -12.76 -13.22
CA ILE A 316 2.25 -12.87 -14.65
C ILE A 316 2.99 -11.61 -15.14
N SER A 317 2.54 -10.45 -14.75
CA SER A 317 3.21 -9.20 -15.10
C SER A 317 4.64 -9.12 -14.58
N PHE A 318 4.89 -9.52 -13.34
CA PHE A 318 6.24 -9.50 -12.78
C PHE A 318 7.20 -10.46 -13.52
N ILE A 319 6.68 -11.56 -14.05
CA ILE A 319 7.47 -12.47 -14.91
C ILE A 319 7.76 -11.81 -16.27
N LEU A 320 6.78 -11.08 -16.82
CA LEU A 320 6.90 -10.45 -18.14
C LEU A 320 7.67 -9.13 -18.13
N VAL A 321 7.67 -8.37 -17.03
CA VAL A 321 8.31 -7.05 -16.94
C VAL A 321 9.76 -7.05 -17.38
N PRO A 322 10.66 -7.96 -16.95
CA PRO A 322 12.04 -7.95 -17.41
C PRO A 322 12.17 -8.10 -18.92
N LEU A 323 11.34 -8.94 -19.53
CA LEU A 323 11.31 -9.16 -20.97
C LEU A 323 10.80 -7.92 -21.72
N LEU A 324 9.70 -7.32 -21.23
CA LEU A 324 9.11 -6.13 -21.83
C LEU A 324 10.06 -4.93 -21.71
N VAL A 325 10.68 -4.74 -20.54
CA VAL A 325 11.66 -3.67 -20.34
C VAL A 325 12.89 -3.85 -21.22
N ALA A 326 13.35 -5.08 -21.43
CA ALA A 326 14.48 -5.37 -22.31
C ALA A 326 14.16 -5.08 -23.79
N ARG A 327 12.92 -5.34 -24.24
CA ARG A 327 12.50 -5.17 -25.64
C ARG A 327 11.98 -3.77 -25.96
N LEU A 328 11.11 -3.25 -25.11
CA LEU A 328 10.40 -1.99 -25.33
C LEU A 328 11.00 -0.82 -24.56
N GLY A 329 11.71 -1.11 -23.45
CA GLY A 329 12.17 -0.13 -22.49
C GLY A 329 11.20 0.07 -21.33
N ALA A 330 11.68 0.72 -20.25
CA ALA A 330 10.91 0.86 -19.01
C ALA A 330 9.68 1.79 -19.16
N LYS A 331 9.80 2.90 -19.91
CA LYS A 331 8.70 3.83 -20.14
C LYS A 331 7.49 3.22 -20.89
N PRO A 332 7.66 2.59 -22.06
CA PRO A 332 6.56 1.94 -22.76
C PRO A 332 5.91 0.83 -21.92
N THR A 333 6.72 0.08 -21.15
CA THR A 333 6.21 -0.95 -20.24
C THR A 333 5.32 -0.33 -19.14
N LEU A 334 5.75 0.79 -18.58
CA LEU A 334 4.96 1.56 -17.59
C LEU A 334 3.66 2.09 -18.20
N LEU A 335 3.70 2.63 -19.42
CA LEU A 335 2.50 3.09 -20.15
C LEU A 335 1.52 1.96 -20.45
N LEU A 336 2.01 0.77 -20.82
CA LEU A 336 1.16 -0.42 -20.96
C LEU A 336 0.44 -0.73 -19.64
N GLY A 337 1.14 -0.63 -18.50
CA GLY A 337 0.54 -0.80 -17.18
C GLY A 337 -0.61 0.21 -16.91
N VAL A 338 -0.42 1.47 -17.30
CA VAL A 338 -1.45 2.52 -17.22
C VAL A 338 -2.67 2.14 -18.08
N VAL A 339 -2.46 1.68 -19.31
CA VAL A 339 -3.53 1.28 -20.22
C VAL A 339 -4.34 0.11 -19.65
N PHE A 340 -3.68 -0.95 -19.18
CA PHE A 340 -4.37 -2.10 -18.58
C PHE A 340 -5.12 -1.72 -17.30
N SER A 341 -4.52 -0.91 -16.43
CA SER A 341 -5.19 -0.42 -15.20
C SER A 341 -6.39 0.47 -15.53
N GLY A 342 -6.24 1.39 -16.50
CA GLY A 342 -7.32 2.27 -16.95
C GLY A 342 -8.48 1.49 -17.59
N LEU A 343 -8.18 0.51 -18.43
CA LEU A 343 -9.16 -0.38 -19.07
C LEU A 343 -9.95 -1.18 -18.04
N SER A 344 -9.26 -1.74 -17.05
CA SER A 344 -9.90 -2.47 -15.96
C SER A 344 -10.85 -1.59 -15.14
N LEU A 345 -10.38 -0.40 -14.73
CA LEU A 345 -11.20 0.55 -13.98
C LEU A 345 -12.39 1.08 -14.80
N TRP A 346 -12.19 1.32 -16.08
CA TRP A 346 -13.27 1.67 -16.98
C TRP A 346 -14.31 0.53 -17.12
N GLN A 347 -13.85 -0.72 -17.15
CA GLN A 347 -14.75 -1.88 -17.13
C GLN A 347 -15.51 -1.98 -15.81
N MET A 348 -14.81 -1.75 -14.67
CA MET A 348 -15.43 -1.74 -13.34
C MET A 348 -16.45 -0.61 -13.17
N SER A 349 -16.29 0.55 -13.83
CA SER A 349 -17.25 1.64 -13.80
C SER A 349 -18.57 1.33 -14.56
N ARG A 350 -18.68 0.17 -15.15
CA ARG A 350 -19.88 -0.34 -15.83
C ARG A 350 -20.46 -1.59 -15.17
N PHE A 351 -20.11 -1.83 -13.95
CA PHE A 351 -20.66 -2.94 -13.17
C PHE A 351 -22.14 -2.68 -12.89
N ASN A 352 -22.89 -3.73 -12.64
CA ASN A 352 -24.30 -3.68 -12.23
C ASN A 352 -24.62 -4.84 -11.27
N LEU A 353 -25.74 -4.72 -10.56
CA LEU A 353 -26.13 -5.70 -9.56
C LEU A 353 -26.46 -7.09 -10.13
N GLY A 354 -26.72 -7.20 -11.43
CA GLY A 354 -27.04 -8.46 -12.12
C GLY A 354 -25.88 -9.06 -12.92
N MET A 355 -24.64 -8.53 -12.78
CA MET A 355 -23.50 -9.02 -13.55
C MET A 355 -23.03 -10.41 -13.09
N SER A 356 -22.36 -11.14 -14.01
CA SER A 356 -21.73 -12.40 -13.70
C SER A 356 -20.44 -12.24 -12.88
N ALA A 357 -20.13 -13.22 -12.06
CA ALA A 357 -18.86 -13.26 -11.31
C ALA A 357 -17.64 -13.20 -12.24
N ASP A 358 -17.73 -13.77 -13.44
CA ASP A 358 -16.63 -13.80 -14.41
C ASP A 358 -16.16 -12.41 -14.81
N LEU A 359 -17.06 -11.43 -14.86
CA LEU A 359 -16.71 -10.04 -15.18
C LEU A 359 -15.84 -9.43 -14.08
N ILE A 360 -16.13 -9.72 -12.82
CA ILE A 360 -15.35 -9.26 -11.66
C ILE A 360 -13.94 -9.90 -11.72
N LEU A 361 -13.90 -11.22 -11.95
CA LEU A 361 -12.65 -11.97 -12.03
C LEU A 361 -11.75 -11.47 -13.17
N LEU A 362 -12.35 -11.26 -14.36
CA LEU A 362 -11.63 -10.72 -15.52
C LEU A 362 -11.11 -9.31 -15.27
N SER A 363 -11.95 -8.43 -14.75
CA SER A 363 -11.54 -7.04 -14.43
C SER A 363 -10.43 -7.02 -13.39
N GLY A 364 -10.52 -7.85 -12.35
CA GLY A 364 -9.48 -8.01 -11.35
C GLY A 364 -8.17 -8.51 -11.96
N PHE A 365 -8.23 -9.51 -12.82
CA PHE A 365 -7.06 -10.05 -13.51
C PHE A 365 -6.35 -8.99 -14.39
N VAL A 366 -7.12 -8.27 -15.20
CA VAL A 366 -6.60 -7.18 -16.05
C VAL A 366 -5.99 -6.07 -15.20
N GLN A 367 -6.62 -5.72 -14.07
CA GLN A 367 -6.06 -4.74 -13.14
C GLN A 367 -4.74 -5.22 -12.54
N GLY A 368 -4.66 -6.51 -12.16
CA GLY A 368 -3.42 -7.11 -11.67
C GLY A 368 -2.29 -6.99 -12.68
N ILE A 369 -2.57 -7.28 -13.96
CA ILE A 369 -1.59 -7.06 -15.04
C ILE A 369 -1.14 -5.60 -15.08
N GLY A 370 -2.07 -4.66 -15.07
CA GLY A 370 -1.76 -3.23 -15.13
C GLY A 370 -0.87 -2.77 -13.97
N VAL A 371 -1.24 -3.13 -12.75
CA VAL A 371 -0.49 -2.78 -11.54
C VAL A 371 0.92 -3.38 -11.55
N GLY A 372 1.06 -4.65 -11.94
CA GLY A 372 2.37 -5.30 -12.01
C GLY A 372 3.29 -4.65 -13.05
N LEU A 373 2.74 -4.27 -14.21
CA LEU A 373 3.47 -3.54 -15.25
C LEU A 373 3.84 -2.10 -14.85
N MET A 374 3.15 -1.50 -13.87
CA MET A 374 3.49 -0.16 -13.37
C MET A 374 4.56 -0.22 -12.27
N PHE A 375 4.40 -1.11 -11.30
CA PHE A 375 5.13 -1.05 -10.03
C PHE A 375 6.63 -1.31 -10.18
N ALA A 376 7.04 -2.33 -10.94
CA ALA A 376 8.45 -2.68 -11.09
C ALA A 376 9.23 -1.69 -12.00
N PRO A 377 8.70 -1.26 -13.18
CA PRO A 377 9.40 -0.28 -14.01
C PRO A 377 9.54 1.09 -13.33
N ILE A 378 8.54 1.57 -12.55
CA ILE A 378 8.66 2.85 -11.88
C ILE A 378 9.78 2.85 -10.85
N SER A 379 9.92 1.77 -10.07
CA SER A 379 11.02 1.63 -9.11
C SER A 379 12.38 1.67 -9.82
N SER A 380 12.53 0.97 -10.94
CA SER A 380 13.78 0.97 -11.69
C SER A 380 14.10 2.32 -12.34
N LEU A 381 13.10 3.05 -12.86
CA LEU A 381 13.27 4.37 -13.46
C LEU A 381 13.62 5.43 -12.40
N SER A 382 12.96 5.42 -11.26
CA SER A 382 13.18 6.40 -10.20
C SER A 382 14.60 6.38 -9.64
N TYR A 383 15.19 5.18 -9.53
CA TYR A 383 16.55 5.04 -8.95
C TYR A 383 17.67 4.96 -9.99
N ALA A 384 17.35 4.94 -11.30
CA ALA A 384 18.35 4.77 -12.36
C ALA A 384 19.35 5.93 -12.44
N THR A 385 18.90 7.16 -12.17
CA THR A 385 19.73 8.38 -12.19
C THR A 385 20.24 8.76 -10.82
N LEU A 386 19.67 8.20 -9.75
CA LEU A 386 19.99 8.56 -8.38
C LEU A 386 21.37 8.02 -7.99
N ALA A 387 22.21 8.93 -7.45
CA ALA A 387 23.52 8.55 -6.94
C ALA A 387 23.43 7.43 -5.89
N PRO A 388 24.32 6.42 -5.93
CA PRO A 388 24.25 5.28 -5.00
C PRO A 388 24.20 5.67 -3.51
N ARG A 389 24.89 6.75 -3.14
CA ARG A 389 24.91 7.29 -1.77
C ARG A 389 23.56 7.80 -1.28
N LEU A 390 22.63 8.17 -2.20
CA LEU A 390 21.30 8.71 -1.89
C LEU A 390 20.19 7.66 -1.95
N ARG A 391 20.51 6.43 -2.34
CA ARG A 391 19.51 5.35 -2.47
C ARG A 391 18.81 5.00 -1.16
N PRO A 392 19.51 4.92 0.00
CA PRO A 392 18.85 4.62 1.26
C PRO A 392 17.76 5.63 1.60
N GLU A 393 18.08 6.94 1.58
CA GLU A 393 17.11 8.00 1.85
C GLU A 393 16.02 8.06 0.76
N GLY A 394 16.42 7.84 -0.50
CA GLY A 394 15.49 7.79 -1.62
C GLY A 394 14.44 6.67 -1.49
N THR A 395 14.84 5.46 -1.07
CA THR A 395 13.91 4.34 -0.87
C THR A 395 12.97 4.58 0.31
N ILE A 396 13.46 5.20 1.37
CA ILE A 396 12.66 5.58 2.53
C ILE A 396 11.62 6.62 2.13
N LEU A 397 12.04 7.70 1.47
CA LEU A 397 11.15 8.76 1.00
C LEU A 397 10.09 8.21 0.02
N ALA A 398 10.49 7.36 -0.91
CA ALA A 398 9.57 6.72 -1.86
C ALA A 398 8.56 5.80 -1.16
N SER A 399 9.00 5.03 -0.16
CA SER A 399 8.11 4.14 0.61
C SER A 399 7.14 4.93 1.48
N MET A 400 7.60 6.00 2.12
CA MET A 400 6.78 6.90 2.92
C MET A 400 5.71 7.59 2.05
N LEU A 401 6.11 8.18 0.93
CA LEU A 401 5.19 8.86 0.01
C LEU A 401 4.18 7.90 -0.62
N ARG A 402 4.58 6.67 -0.95
CA ARG A 402 3.66 5.63 -1.41
C ARG A 402 2.65 5.27 -0.33
N SER A 403 3.07 5.14 0.93
CA SER A 403 2.18 4.86 2.07
C SER A 403 1.18 6.00 2.29
N LEU A 404 1.65 7.25 2.27
CA LEU A 404 0.77 8.43 2.34
C LEU A 404 -0.20 8.48 1.15
N GLY A 405 0.27 8.21 -0.06
CA GLY A 405 -0.56 8.10 -1.25
C GLY A 405 -1.65 7.04 -1.10
N SER A 406 -1.31 5.88 -0.53
CA SER A 406 -2.26 4.81 -0.23
C SER A 406 -3.36 5.26 0.73
N SER A 407 -2.98 5.93 1.80
CA SER A 407 -3.93 6.44 2.80
C SER A 407 -4.84 7.52 2.22
N VAL A 408 -4.28 8.47 1.45
CA VAL A 408 -5.07 9.48 0.73
C VAL A 408 -6.07 8.82 -0.21
N GLY A 409 -5.62 7.85 -0.99
CA GLY A 409 -6.48 7.16 -1.95
C GLY A 409 -7.62 6.41 -1.29
N ILE A 410 -7.34 5.63 -0.23
CA ILE A 410 -8.36 4.90 0.53
C ILE A 410 -9.37 5.86 1.16
N SER A 411 -8.88 6.91 1.81
CA SER A 411 -9.71 7.89 2.51
C SER A 411 -10.63 8.64 1.55
N LEU A 412 -10.10 9.12 0.40
CA LEU A 412 -10.91 9.78 -0.63
C LEU A 412 -11.97 8.86 -1.23
N VAL A 413 -11.63 7.61 -1.49
CA VAL A 413 -12.59 6.62 -2.02
C VAL A 413 -13.69 6.33 -1.01
N GLN A 414 -13.37 6.16 0.27
CA GLN A 414 -14.37 5.93 1.32
C GLN A 414 -15.27 7.16 1.52
N ALA A 415 -14.71 8.36 1.57
CA ALA A 415 -15.50 9.60 1.67
C ALA A 415 -16.43 9.77 0.45
N SER A 416 -15.90 9.50 -0.77
CA SER A 416 -16.69 9.55 -1.99
C SER A 416 -17.81 8.51 -1.99
N LEU A 417 -17.54 7.31 -1.47
CA LEU A 417 -18.55 6.25 -1.38
C LEU A 417 -19.72 6.68 -0.49
N VAL A 418 -19.45 7.24 0.68
CA VAL A 418 -20.50 7.73 1.60
C VAL A 418 -21.31 8.86 0.95
N SER A 419 -20.64 9.89 0.44
CA SER A 419 -21.32 11.06 -0.15
C SER A 419 -22.08 10.72 -1.44
N GLN A 420 -21.47 9.95 -2.33
CA GLN A 420 -22.11 9.58 -3.60
C GLN A 420 -23.25 8.57 -3.40
N SER A 421 -23.17 7.68 -2.41
CA SER A 421 -24.28 6.77 -2.07
C SER A 421 -25.49 7.55 -1.54
N ALA A 422 -25.28 8.56 -0.69
CA ALA A 422 -26.33 9.43 -0.18
C ALA A 422 -26.97 10.25 -1.32
N LEU A 423 -26.16 10.82 -2.20
CA LEU A 423 -26.64 11.56 -3.37
C LEU A 423 -27.40 10.65 -4.35
N GLY A 424 -26.90 9.44 -4.60
CA GLY A 424 -27.57 8.45 -5.46
C GLY A 424 -28.93 8.07 -4.88
N PHE A 425 -29.02 7.82 -3.57
CA PHE A 425 -30.28 7.56 -2.89
C PHE A 425 -31.25 8.73 -3.03
N SER A 426 -30.81 9.97 -2.75
CA SER A 426 -31.64 11.18 -2.85
C SER A 426 -32.22 11.36 -4.26
N ARG A 427 -31.37 11.24 -5.30
CA ARG A 427 -31.81 11.35 -6.69
C ARG A 427 -32.82 10.29 -7.08
N LEU A 428 -32.64 9.05 -6.65
CA LEU A 428 -33.61 7.97 -6.87
C LEU A 428 -34.91 8.25 -6.14
N ALA A 429 -34.85 8.77 -4.91
CA ALA A 429 -36.02 9.09 -4.09
C ALA A 429 -36.88 10.19 -4.73
N GLU A 430 -36.27 11.20 -5.36
CA GLU A 430 -36.97 12.27 -6.08
C GLU A 430 -37.84 11.76 -7.23
N HIS A 431 -37.45 10.65 -7.87
CA HIS A 431 -38.14 10.08 -9.04
C HIS A 431 -39.14 8.97 -8.67
N VAL A 432 -39.17 8.52 -7.41
CA VAL A 432 -40.09 7.48 -6.94
C VAL A 432 -41.18 8.09 -6.08
N THR A 433 -42.26 8.46 -6.71
CA THR A 433 -43.46 9.00 -6.05
C THR A 433 -44.61 8.00 -6.14
N ALA A 434 -45.67 8.20 -5.33
CA ALA A 434 -46.87 7.36 -5.38
C ALA A 434 -47.55 7.37 -6.75
N GLU A 435 -47.29 8.41 -7.56
CA GLU A 435 -47.84 8.59 -8.91
C GLU A 435 -46.97 7.96 -10.00
N THR A 436 -45.76 7.47 -9.66
CA THR A 436 -44.85 6.86 -10.64
C THR A 436 -45.48 5.61 -11.23
N PRO A 437 -45.60 5.52 -12.60
CA PRO A 437 -46.14 4.31 -13.26
C PRO A 437 -45.37 3.07 -12.77
N GLY A 438 -46.09 2.06 -12.30
CA GLY A 438 -45.48 0.85 -11.75
C GLY A 438 -45.22 0.85 -10.25
N PHE A 439 -45.41 1.97 -9.54
CA PHE A 439 -45.24 2.01 -8.09
C PHE A 439 -46.18 0.99 -7.38
N ALA A 440 -47.47 1.01 -7.75
CA ALA A 440 -48.47 0.08 -7.21
C ALA A 440 -48.23 -1.38 -7.64
N THR A 441 -47.85 -1.61 -8.91
CA THR A 441 -47.54 -2.96 -9.42
C THR A 441 -46.21 -3.49 -8.90
N GLY A 442 -45.21 -2.65 -8.76
CA GLY A 442 -43.92 -3.00 -8.16
C GLY A 442 -44.04 -3.34 -6.68
N THR A 443 -44.82 -2.56 -5.92
CA THR A 443 -45.10 -2.82 -4.50
C THR A 443 -45.95 -4.08 -4.32
N ALA A 444 -46.89 -4.38 -5.21
CA ALA A 444 -47.68 -5.61 -5.22
C ALA A 444 -46.84 -6.85 -5.60
N ALA A 445 -45.92 -6.71 -6.54
CA ALA A 445 -45.02 -7.79 -6.98
C ALA A 445 -44.01 -8.22 -5.88
N ILE A 446 -43.72 -7.35 -4.93
CA ILE A 446 -42.87 -7.67 -3.76
C ILE A 446 -43.64 -8.44 -2.65
N GLY A 447 -44.91 -8.75 -2.87
CA GLY A 447 -45.71 -9.70 -2.06
C GLY A 447 -46.10 -9.17 -0.68
N ALA A 448 -46.15 -7.87 -0.49
CA ALA A 448 -46.41 -7.30 0.80
C ALA A 448 -47.88 -6.87 0.98
N THR A 449 -48.53 -7.50 1.89
CA THR A 449 -49.90 -7.18 2.35
C THR A 449 -49.93 -6.01 3.36
N GLN A 450 -48.77 -5.42 3.72
CA GLN A 450 -48.68 -4.31 4.66
C GLN A 450 -47.78 -3.18 4.13
N GLY A 451 -48.33 -1.99 3.98
CA GLY A 451 -47.70 -0.82 3.34
C GLY A 451 -46.36 -0.37 3.91
N THR A 452 -46.10 -0.59 5.20
CA THR A 452 -44.81 -0.24 5.85
C THR A 452 -43.66 -1.16 5.44
N ALA A 453 -43.88 -2.46 5.25
CA ALA A 453 -42.88 -3.42 4.81
C ALA A 453 -42.44 -3.14 3.35
N ASN A 454 -43.37 -2.72 2.49
CA ASN A 454 -43.10 -2.35 1.10
C ASN A 454 -42.19 -1.15 0.98
N LEU A 455 -42.45 -0.10 1.78
CA LEU A 455 -41.64 1.10 1.80
C LEU A 455 -40.22 0.80 2.30
N ALA A 456 -40.07 -0.09 3.30
CA ALA A 456 -38.75 -0.50 3.78
C ALA A 456 -37.95 -1.26 2.71
N LEU A 457 -38.58 -2.21 1.99
CA LEU A 457 -37.95 -2.92 0.89
C LEU A 457 -37.58 -2.00 -0.27
N LEU A 458 -38.45 -1.08 -0.64
CA LEU A 458 -38.17 -0.11 -1.70
C LEU A 458 -36.99 0.79 -1.29
N ARG A 459 -37.00 1.30 -0.06
CA ARG A 459 -35.90 2.09 0.49
C ARG A 459 -34.57 1.32 0.47
N ALA A 460 -34.58 0.06 0.82
CA ALA A 460 -33.40 -0.81 0.80
C ALA A 460 -32.90 -1.02 -0.64
N GLN A 461 -33.79 -1.21 -1.62
CA GLN A 461 -33.43 -1.32 -3.03
C GLN A 461 -32.84 -0.03 -3.59
N MET A 462 -33.47 1.12 -3.27
CA MET A 462 -32.94 2.43 -3.67
C MET A 462 -31.57 2.70 -3.06
N ALA A 463 -31.36 2.39 -1.78
CA ALA A 463 -30.07 2.49 -1.13
C ALA A 463 -29.02 1.60 -1.82
N ARG A 464 -29.39 0.37 -2.15
CA ARG A 464 -28.52 -0.58 -2.86
C ARG A 464 -28.15 -0.09 -4.26
N GLN A 465 -29.10 0.46 -5.02
CA GLN A 465 -28.84 1.04 -6.33
C GLN A 465 -28.03 2.35 -6.23
N GLY A 466 -28.33 3.21 -5.27
CA GLY A 466 -27.56 4.43 -5.00
C GLY A 466 -26.10 4.13 -4.67
N THR A 467 -25.85 3.09 -3.88
CA THR A 467 -24.49 2.62 -3.58
C THR A 467 -23.81 2.04 -4.83
N MET A 468 -24.55 1.33 -5.71
CA MET A 468 -23.99 0.84 -6.98
C MET A 468 -23.49 1.99 -7.86
N LEU A 469 -24.32 3.02 -8.04
CA LEU A 469 -23.95 4.21 -8.81
C LEU A 469 -22.73 4.95 -8.20
N ALA A 470 -22.59 4.93 -6.87
CA ALA A 470 -21.42 5.46 -6.20
C ALA A 470 -20.14 4.69 -6.55
N TYR A 471 -20.19 3.35 -6.56
CA TYR A 471 -19.05 2.52 -6.97
C TYR A 471 -18.67 2.78 -8.44
N ASP A 472 -19.64 2.86 -9.35
CA ASP A 472 -19.41 3.14 -10.77
C ASP A 472 -18.72 4.49 -10.96
N SER A 473 -19.21 5.53 -10.28
CA SER A 473 -18.62 6.87 -10.30
C SER A 473 -17.18 6.86 -9.80
N ILE A 474 -16.92 6.15 -8.70
CA ILE A 474 -15.56 6.04 -8.10
C ILE A 474 -14.60 5.35 -9.07
N PHE A 475 -14.99 4.22 -9.66
CA PHE A 475 -14.15 3.52 -10.63
C PHE A 475 -13.90 4.39 -11.88
N ALA A 476 -14.88 5.17 -12.34
CA ALA A 476 -14.72 6.11 -13.44
C ALA A 476 -13.70 7.22 -13.11
N TRP A 477 -13.80 7.84 -11.92
CA TRP A 477 -12.82 8.82 -11.47
C TRP A 477 -11.41 8.23 -11.32
N MET A 478 -11.29 7.03 -10.80
CA MET A 478 -10.01 6.34 -10.70
C MET A 478 -9.42 6.05 -12.08
N ALA A 479 -10.24 5.69 -13.07
CA ALA A 479 -9.79 5.52 -14.46
C ALA A 479 -9.24 6.83 -15.04
N LEU A 480 -9.91 7.96 -14.79
CA LEU A 480 -9.42 9.28 -15.21
C LEU A 480 -8.08 9.64 -14.52
N LEU A 481 -7.96 9.40 -13.22
CA LEU A 481 -6.72 9.63 -12.48
C LEU A 481 -5.55 8.82 -13.03
N VAL A 482 -5.79 7.58 -13.45
CA VAL A 482 -4.77 6.76 -14.12
C VAL A 482 -4.34 7.38 -15.44
N CYS A 483 -5.26 7.95 -16.23
CA CYS A 483 -4.93 8.64 -17.46
C CYS A 483 -4.03 9.88 -17.22
N LEU A 484 -4.18 10.57 -16.08
CA LEU A 484 -3.33 11.71 -15.71
C LEU A 484 -1.86 11.32 -15.47
N LEU A 485 -1.56 10.03 -15.25
CA LEU A 485 -0.18 9.55 -15.15
C LEU A 485 0.55 9.57 -16.50
N VAL A 486 -0.17 9.53 -17.62
CA VAL A 486 0.46 9.47 -18.97
C VAL A 486 1.39 10.64 -19.22
N PRO A 487 0.96 11.92 -19.11
CA PRO A 487 1.87 13.05 -19.34
C PRO A 487 3.03 13.06 -18.37
N LEU A 488 2.81 12.69 -17.10
CA LEU A 488 3.86 12.64 -16.10
C LEU A 488 4.94 11.60 -16.45
N ILE A 489 4.54 10.42 -16.91
CA ILE A 489 5.45 9.36 -17.36
C ILE A 489 6.22 9.79 -18.62
N LEU A 490 5.60 10.53 -19.52
CA LEU A 490 6.25 11.03 -20.74
C LEU A 490 7.40 12.01 -20.44
N VAL A 491 7.32 12.77 -19.37
CA VAL A 491 8.36 13.71 -18.92
C VAL A 491 9.58 12.99 -18.32
N LEU A 492 9.43 11.81 -17.73
CA LEU A 492 10.55 11.07 -17.16
C LEU A 492 11.65 10.84 -18.22
N LYS A 493 12.91 11.06 -17.89
CA LYS A 493 14.04 10.81 -18.79
C LYS A 493 14.38 9.32 -18.86
N ARG A 494 14.79 8.84 -20.00
CA ARG A 494 15.34 7.47 -20.11
C ARG A 494 16.65 7.40 -19.33
N PRO A 495 16.94 6.31 -18.60
CA PRO A 495 18.26 6.15 -18.00
C PRO A 495 19.34 6.25 -19.09
N PRO A 496 20.48 6.89 -18.82
CA PRO A 496 21.58 6.92 -19.76
C PRO A 496 21.98 5.48 -20.11
N ILE A 497 22.04 5.19 -21.41
CA ILE A 497 22.59 3.92 -21.90
C ILE A 497 24.06 3.97 -21.51
N GLN A 498 24.45 3.23 -20.46
CA GLN A 498 25.87 3.07 -20.16
C GLN A 498 26.53 2.45 -21.38
N ALA A 499 27.43 3.20 -21.98
CA ALA A 499 28.34 2.66 -22.96
C ALA A 499 29.02 1.39 -22.37
N PRO A 500 29.26 0.32 -23.15
CA PRO A 500 29.98 -0.81 -22.64
C PRO A 500 31.29 -0.31 -22.03
N ALA A 501 31.56 -0.69 -20.77
CA ALA A 501 32.86 -0.41 -20.16
C ALA A 501 33.95 -0.89 -21.14
N ALA A 502 34.82 0.01 -21.49
CA ALA A 502 35.97 -0.36 -22.34
C ALA A 502 36.67 -1.57 -21.69
N PRO A 503 37.04 -2.58 -22.47
CA PRO A 503 37.70 -3.76 -21.92
C PRO A 503 38.97 -3.31 -21.20
N ALA A 504 39.15 -3.78 -19.97
CA ALA A 504 40.30 -3.46 -19.09
C ALA A 504 41.67 -3.90 -19.62
N SER A 505 41.78 -4.17 -20.91
CA SER A 505 43.01 -4.66 -21.57
C SER A 505 43.94 -3.53 -22.08
N GLU A 506 43.55 -2.25 -21.99
CA GLU A 506 44.43 -1.16 -22.44
C GLU A 506 45.18 -0.42 -21.28
N ALA A 507 44.95 -0.78 -20.02
CA ALA A 507 45.65 -0.16 -18.89
C ALA A 507 46.91 -0.88 -18.41
N LEU A 508 47.42 -1.86 -19.18
CA LEU A 508 48.64 -2.61 -18.86
C LEU A 508 49.74 -2.43 -19.93
N SER A 509 49.64 -1.42 -20.80
CA SER A 509 50.66 -1.15 -21.83
C SER A 509 51.14 0.31 -21.84
N GLU A 510 51.25 0.97 -20.68
CA GLU A 510 52.07 2.17 -20.51
C GLU A 510 52.95 2.05 -19.25
#